data_ffb238d3e63156a5a1e83a3a0070a792
#
_entry.id   ffb238d3e63156a5a1e83a3a0070a792
#
_cell.length_a   1.000
_cell.length_b   1.000
_cell.length_c   1.000
_cell.angle_alpha   90.00
_cell.angle_beta   90.00
_cell.angle_gamma   90.00
#
_symmetry.space_group_name_H-M   'P 1'
#
loop_
_entity.id
_entity.type
_entity.pdbx_description
1 polymer ?
#
loop_
_entity_poly.entity_id
_entity_poly.type
_entity_poly.pdbx_seq_one_letter_code
_entity_poly.pdbx_strand_id
1 'polypeptide(L)'
;MLSFWETDSFYSPVDIAIIGGGLMGLWTALELKKQSPNISITIVERGTTPLGASTRNAGFACFGSLTELLSDESSMGTNAMLEIVEMRYKGIEKIKSHFSVEQIDLDECGGYEALYNMDWANQLNDRIAYINQLLTPIIGNHDCFSNATKRIKSIGLKKFDHLIFNPLEAGIHSGKLVSALTDLVKEKGIRI
;
A
#
# COMPACT_ATOMS: atom_id res chain seq x y z
N MET A 1 34.29 0.27 26.18
CA MET A 1 34.73 -0.90 25.40
C MET A 1 33.62 -1.93 25.51
N LEU A 2 33.15 -2.46 24.39
CA LEU A 2 32.12 -3.51 24.40
C LEU A 2 32.69 -4.81 24.95
N SER A 3 31.89 -5.55 25.71
CA SER A 3 32.24 -6.89 26.18
C SER A 3 32.18 -7.89 25.01
N PHE A 4 32.74 -9.08 25.21
CA PHE A 4 32.58 -10.18 24.24
C PHE A 4 31.10 -10.49 23.98
N TRP A 5 30.31 -10.58 25.04
CA TRP A 5 28.89 -10.92 24.97
C TRP A 5 28.05 -9.87 24.21
N GLU A 6 28.36 -8.59 24.43
CA GLU A 6 27.69 -7.50 23.68
C GLU A 6 28.07 -7.57 22.20
N THR A 7 29.38 -7.79 21.91
CA THR A 7 29.86 -7.87 20.52
C THR A 7 29.26 -9.07 19.80
N ASP A 8 29.23 -10.23 20.44
CA ASP A 8 28.71 -11.47 19.85
C ASP A 8 27.19 -11.44 19.65
N SER A 9 26.44 -10.95 20.65
CA SER A 9 24.97 -11.03 20.65
C SER A 9 24.32 -9.88 19.95
N PHE A 10 24.84 -8.65 20.07
CA PHE A 10 24.15 -7.44 19.58
C PHE A 10 24.87 -6.72 18.45
N TYR A 11 26.20 -6.78 18.43
CA TYR A 11 27.02 -6.01 17.50
C TYR A 11 27.89 -6.89 16.57
N SER A 12 27.53 -8.17 16.44
CA SER A 12 28.21 -9.03 15.47
C SER A 12 28.08 -8.48 14.05
N PRO A 13 29.13 -8.55 13.23
CA PRO A 13 29.06 -8.12 11.84
C PRO A 13 27.91 -8.78 11.09
N VAL A 14 27.31 -8.06 10.17
CA VAL A 14 26.23 -8.54 9.30
C VAL A 14 26.56 -8.25 7.84
N ASP A 15 25.98 -9.05 6.94
CA ASP A 15 26.17 -8.86 5.50
C ASP A 15 25.46 -7.60 5.01
N ILE A 16 24.27 -7.32 5.56
CA ILE A 16 23.45 -6.17 5.15
C ILE A 16 22.90 -5.43 6.37
N ALA A 17 23.08 -4.12 6.38
CA ALA A 17 22.42 -3.20 7.30
C ALA A 17 21.38 -2.37 6.53
N ILE A 18 20.11 -2.37 7.00
CA ILE A 18 19.01 -1.59 6.43
C ILE A 18 18.71 -0.45 7.40
N ILE A 19 18.69 0.78 6.91
CA ILE A 19 18.37 1.95 7.73
C ILE A 19 16.90 2.29 7.63
N GLY A 20 16.19 2.16 8.75
CA GLY A 20 14.77 2.43 8.91
C GLY A 20 13.91 1.16 8.96
N GLY A 21 13.13 1.03 10.05
CA GLY A 21 12.19 -0.06 10.32
C GLY A 21 10.77 0.20 9.82
N GLY A 22 10.58 1.08 8.84
CA GLY A 22 9.30 1.29 8.18
C GLY A 22 8.97 0.19 7.16
N LEU A 23 7.80 0.31 6.49
CA LEU A 23 7.32 -0.69 5.52
C LEU A 23 8.39 -1.07 4.47
N MET A 24 9.10 -0.08 3.92
CA MET A 24 10.13 -0.34 2.91
C MET A 24 11.28 -1.17 3.47
N GLY A 25 11.81 -0.81 4.64
CA GLY A 25 12.93 -1.56 5.27
C GLY A 25 12.52 -2.97 5.65
N LEU A 26 11.35 -3.15 6.23
CA LEU A 26 10.83 -4.45 6.66
C LEU A 26 10.59 -5.38 5.45
N TRP A 27 9.91 -4.90 4.40
CA TRP A 27 9.70 -5.70 3.17
C TRP A 27 11.00 -6.00 2.44
N THR A 28 11.94 -5.04 2.37
CA THR A 28 13.26 -5.25 1.77
C THR A 28 14.02 -6.38 2.49
N ALA A 29 13.99 -6.35 3.81
CA ALA A 29 14.64 -7.38 4.63
C ALA A 29 14.05 -8.78 4.37
N LEU A 30 12.72 -8.89 4.29
CA LEU A 30 12.03 -10.15 3.99
C LEU A 30 12.36 -10.68 2.60
N GLU A 31 12.35 -9.81 1.58
CA GLU A 31 12.68 -10.23 0.21
C GLU A 31 14.14 -10.66 0.07
N LEU A 32 15.08 -9.95 0.69
CA LEU A 32 16.49 -10.36 0.72
C LEU A 32 16.66 -11.71 1.40
N LYS A 33 15.98 -11.91 2.54
CA LYS A 33 16.05 -13.18 3.27
C LYS A 33 15.41 -14.34 2.50
N LYS A 34 14.36 -14.06 1.72
CA LYS A 34 13.74 -15.05 0.82
C LYS A 34 14.66 -15.45 -0.32
N GLN A 35 15.37 -14.49 -0.92
CA GLN A 35 16.32 -14.74 -2.02
C GLN A 35 17.61 -15.41 -1.54
N SER A 36 18.05 -15.06 -0.33
CA SER A 36 19.31 -15.57 0.27
C SER A 36 19.07 -15.97 1.72
N PRO A 37 18.57 -17.19 2.00
CA PRO A 37 18.17 -17.60 3.36
C PRO A 37 19.26 -17.50 4.43
N ASN A 38 20.53 -17.62 4.04
CA ASN A 38 21.67 -17.62 4.96
C ASN A 38 22.24 -16.22 5.21
N ILE A 39 21.77 -15.19 4.49
CA ILE A 39 22.31 -13.83 4.65
C ILE A 39 21.95 -13.28 6.03
N SER A 40 22.90 -12.64 6.68
CA SER A 40 22.70 -11.94 7.95
C SER A 40 22.25 -10.50 7.70
N ILE A 41 21.11 -10.11 8.29
CA ILE A 41 20.50 -8.80 8.09
C ILE A 41 20.23 -8.15 9.45
N THR A 42 20.54 -6.86 9.56
CA THR A 42 20.10 -6.01 10.67
C THR A 42 19.37 -4.79 10.12
N ILE A 43 18.21 -4.49 10.70
CA ILE A 43 17.50 -3.23 10.49
C ILE A 43 17.86 -2.28 11.62
N VAL A 44 18.27 -1.06 11.31
CA VAL A 44 18.57 -0.02 12.29
C VAL A 44 17.44 0.99 12.29
N GLU A 45 16.63 0.99 13.34
CA GLU A 45 15.53 1.96 13.55
C GLU A 45 15.93 2.92 14.68
N ARG A 46 15.72 4.21 14.47
CA ARG A 46 16.09 5.24 15.47
C ARG A 46 15.18 5.31 16.68
N GLY A 47 13.93 4.85 16.54
CA GLY A 47 12.92 4.86 17.59
C GLY A 47 12.62 3.47 18.11
N THR A 48 11.90 3.39 19.23
CA THR A 48 11.35 2.13 19.74
C THR A 48 10.25 1.58 18.83
N THR A 49 9.65 2.46 18.01
CA THR A 49 8.66 2.14 16.97
C THR A 49 8.92 3.03 15.75
N PRO A 50 8.61 2.58 14.53
CA PRO A 50 8.73 3.41 13.34
C PRO A 50 7.77 4.61 13.41
N LEU A 51 8.32 5.83 13.47
CA LEU A 51 7.56 7.08 13.59
C LEU A 51 7.50 7.86 12.26
N GLY A 52 7.48 7.18 11.13
CA GLY A 52 7.46 7.79 9.80
C GLY A 52 6.13 7.63 9.08
N ALA A 53 6.17 7.79 7.75
CA ALA A 53 5.00 7.68 6.87
C ALA A 53 4.28 6.33 6.99
N SER A 54 5.01 5.26 7.36
CA SER A 54 4.44 3.91 7.52
C SER A 54 3.35 3.80 8.59
N THR A 55 3.39 4.70 9.61
CA THR A 55 2.41 4.73 10.71
C THR A 55 1.63 6.05 10.78
N ARG A 56 1.93 7.01 9.89
CA ARG A 56 1.30 8.34 9.82
C ARG A 56 0.66 8.55 8.46
N ASN A 57 -0.33 7.74 8.15
CA ASN A 57 -1.08 7.77 6.90
C ASN A 57 -2.56 7.52 7.17
N ALA A 58 -3.40 7.62 6.14
CA ALA A 58 -4.84 7.48 6.27
C ALA A 58 -5.33 6.03 6.29
N GLY A 59 -4.43 5.04 6.15
CA GLY A 59 -4.80 3.62 6.18
C GLY A 59 -5.58 3.14 4.96
N PHE A 60 -5.33 3.72 3.79
CA PHE A 60 -5.91 3.21 2.55
C PHE A 60 -5.04 2.12 1.93
N ALA A 61 -5.62 0.96 1.67
CA ALA A 61 -5.08 -0.06 0.79
C ALA A 61 -5.68 0.17 -0.60
N CYS A 62 -5.02 1.01 -1.41
CA CYS A 62 -5.51 1.46 -2.70
C CYS A 62 -4.39 1.47 -3.75
N PHE A 63 -4.76 1.46 -5.02
CA PHE A 63 -3.81 1.52 -6.14
C PHE A 63 -3.91 2.82 -6.96
N GLY A 64 -4.78 3.75 -6.55
CA GLY A 64 -4.98 5.07 -7.13
C GLY A 64 -6.46 5.36 -7.39
N SER A 65 -6.88 6.61 -7.21
CA SER A 65 -8.22 7.06 -7.56
C SER A 65 -8.33 7.34 -9.07
N LEU A 66 -9.55 7.45 -9.61
CA LEU A 66 -9.75 7.73 -11.03
C LEU A 66 -9.05 9.02 -11.46
N THR A 67 -9.18 10.09 -10.66
CA THR A 67 -8.56 11.38 -11.00
C THR A 67 -7.04 11.35 -10.89
N GLU A 68 -6.48 10.60 -9.92
CA GLU A 68 -5.03 10.36 -9.81
C GLU A 68 -4.53 9.65 -11.07
N LEU A 69 -5.16 8.56 -11.49
CA LEU A 69 -4.73 7.78 -12.65
C LEU A 69 -4.79 8.59 -13.96
N LEU A 70 -5.83 9.41 -14.17
CA LEU A 70 -5.92 10.30 -15.32
C LEU A 70 -4.81 11.37 -15.30
N SER A 71 -4.47 11.89 -14.12
CA SER A 71 -3.38 12.85 -13.95
C SER A 71 -2.02 12.19 -14.19
N ASP A 72 -1.80 11.00 -13.66
CA ASP A 72 -0.57 10.23 -13.83
C ASP A 72 -0.38 9.88 -15.31
N GLU A 73 -1.43 9.43 -16.00
CA GLU A 73 -1.39 9.17 -17.43
C GLU A 73 -0.98 10.42 -18.24
N SER A 74 -1.57 11.56 -17.91
CA SER A 74 -1.26 12.83 -18.57
C SER A 74 0.19 13.28 -18.35
N SER A 75 0.77 12.98 -17.18
CA SER A 75 2.10 13.46 -16.78
C SER A 75 3.24 12.53 -17.20
N MET A 76 3.03 11.21 -17.13
CA MET A 76 4.08 10.21 -17.35
C MET A 76 3.77 9.21 -18.49
N GLY A 77 2.56 9.27 -19.06
CA GLY A 77 2.10 8.38 -20.11
C GLY A 77 1.47 7.09 -19.59
N THR A 78 0.65 6.46 -20.44
CA THR A 78 -0.17 5.29 -20.10
C THR A 78 0.65 4.12 -19.55
N ASN A 79 1.79 3.78 -20.19
CA ASN A 79 2.59 2.62 -19.76
C ASN A 79 3.16 2.79 -18.35
N ALA A 80 3.75 3.95 -18.05
CA ALA A 80 4.33 4.22 -16.74
C ALA A 80 3.24 4.25 -15.64
N MET A 81 2.08 4.83 -15.93
CA MET A 81 0.93 4.80 -15.03
C MET A 81 0.49 3.36 -14.75
N LEU A 82 0.36 2.51 -15.77
CA LEU A 82 -0.04 1.11 -15.62
C LEU A 82 0.99 0.30 -14.81
N GLU A 83 2.29 0.52 -15.01
CA GLU A 83 3.34 -0.14 -14.21
C GLU A 83 3.22 0.21 -12.71
N ILE A 84 2.91 1.48 -12.39
CA ILE A 84 2.71 1.91 -10.99
C ILE A 84 1.46 1.25 -10.40
N VAL A 85 0.34 1.23 -11.15
CA VAL A 85 -0.89 0.57 -10.71
C VAL A 85 -0.66 -0.91 -10.46
N GLU A 86 0.01 -1.61 -11.37
CA GLU A 86 0.33 -3.02 -11.23
C GLU A 86 1.17 -3.29 -9.98
N MET A 87 2.19 -2.46 -9.74
CA MET A 87 3.03 -2.56 -8.55
C MET A 87 2.22 -2.35 -7.26
N ARG A 88 1.37 -1.33 -7.21
CA ARG A 88 0.51 -1.03 -6.06
C ARG A 88 -0.50 -2.16 -5.82
N TYR A 89 -1.17 -2.64 -6.86
CA TYR A 89 -2.14 -3.73 -6.77
C TYR A 89 -1.50 -5.04 -6.29
N LYS A 90 -0.36 -5.43 -6.86
CA LYS A 90 0.43 -6.58 -6.38
C LYS A 90 0.91 -6.41 -4.94
N GLY A 91 1.18 -5.17 -4.51
CA GLY A 91 1.51 -4.85 -3.13
C GLY A 91 0.37 -5.14 -2.16
N ILE A 92 -0.87 -4.80 -2.53
CA ILE A 92 -2.07 -5.12 -1.74
C ILE A 92 -2.25 -6.64 -1.64
N GLU A 93 -2.19 -7.34 -2.75
CA GLU A 93 -2.33 -8.80 -2.79
C GLU A 93 -1.22 -9.50 -1.97
N LYS A 94 -0.01 -8.97 -1.99
CA LYS A 94 1.10 -9.45 -1.17
C LYS A 94 0.80 -9.29 0.33
N ILE A 95 0.27 -8.15 0.76
CA ILE A 95 -0.15 -7.93 2.16
C ILE A 95 -1.20 -8.98 2.54
N LYS A 96 -2.26 -9.14 1.73
CA LYS A 96 -3.32 -10.13 1.96
C LYS A 96 -2.81 -11.56 2.02
N SER A 97 -1.76 -11.90 1.29
CA SER A 97 -1.16 -13.24 1.30
C SER A 97 -0.31 -13.55 2.53
N HIS A 98 0.11 -12.53 3.29
CA HIS A 98 0.97 -12.70 4.47
C HIS A 98 0.23 -12.56 5.79
N PHE A 99 -0.88 -11.83 5.82
CA PHE A 99 -1.58 -11.48 7.05
C PHE A 99 -3.07 -11.75 6.94
N SER A 100 -3.67 -12.22 8.03
CA SER A 100 -5.13 -12.35 8.10
C SER A 100 -5.79 -10.96 8.26
N VAL A 101 -7.07 -10.89 7.92
CA VAL A 101 -7.90 -9.69 8.06
C VAL A 101 -7.84 -9.14 9.49
N GLU A 102 -7.91 -10.03 10.49
CA GLU A 102 -7.93 -9.67 11.91
C GLU A 102 -6.57 -9.17 12.40
N GLN A 103 -5.47 -9.68 11.84
CA GLN A 103 -4.12 -9.26 12.24
C GLN A 103 -3.84 -7.79 11.92
N ILE A 104 -4.40 -7.29 10.82
CA ILE A 104 -4.10 -5.96 10.30
C ILE A 104 -5.33 -5.05 10.22
N ASP A 105 -6.48 -5.50 10.76
CA ASP A 105 -7.80 -4.84 10.62
C ASP A 105 -8.04 -4.40 9.17
N LEU A 106 -7.95 -5.33 8.23
CA LEU A 106 -8.25 -5.07 6.84
C LEU A 106 -9.77 -5.07 6.63
N ASP A 107 -10.31 -3.94 6.18
CA ASP A 107 -11.74 -3.80 5.87
C ASP A 107 -11.92 -3.59 4.36
N GLU A 108 -12.37 -4.63 3.66
CA GLU A 108 -12.61 -4.62 2.21
C GLU A 108 -13.95 -3.90 1.86
N CYS A 109 -14.15 -2.73 2.42
CA CYS A 109 -15.36 -1.91 2.25
C CYS A 109 -15.45 -1.17 0.90
N GLY A 110 -14.41 -1.22 0.09
CA GLY A 110 -14.25 -0.37 -1.08
C GLY A 110 -13.87 1.06 -0.71
N GLY A 111 -13.64 1.88 -1.74
CA GLY A 111 -13.29 3.29 -1.59
C GLY A 111 -14.22 4.19 -2.41
N TYR A 112 -14.41 5.42 -1.94
CA TYR A 112 -15.14 6.45 -2.67
C TYR A 112 -14.25 7.65 -2.96
N GLU A 113 -14.27 8.11 -4.21
CA GLU A 113 -13.72 9.39 -4.60
C GLU A 113 -14.86 10.38 -4.84
N ALA A 114 -14.90 11.44 -4.02
CA ALA A 114 -15.94 12.48 -4.11
C ALA A 114 -15.40 13.68 -4.88
N LEU A 115 -16.09 14.06 -5.96
CA LEU A 115 -15.66 15.10 -6.88
C LEU A 115 -16.54 16.35 -6.75
N TYR A 116 -15.86 17.49 -6.82
CA TYR A 116 -16.47 18.82 -6.77
C TYR A 116 -15.96 19.69 -7.92
N ASN A 117 -16.86 20.30 -8.67
CA ASN A 117 -16.58 21.30 -9.70
C ASN A 117 -15.55 20.87 -10.78
N MET A 118 -15.75 19.66 -11.33
CA MET A 118 -14.85 19.12 -12.36
C MET A 118 -15.30 19.53 -13.76
N ASP A 119 -14.43 20.15 -14.54
CA ASP A 119 -14.71 20.63 -15.91
C ASP A 119 -15.13 19.49 -16.87
N TRP A 120 -14.71 18.26 -16.59
CA TRP A 120 -15.01 17.08 -17.39
C TRP A 120 -16.13 16.18 -16.83
N ALA A 121 -16.90 16.68 -15.87
CA ALA A 121 -17.95 15.89 -15.20
C ALA A 121 -18.96 15.24 -16.18
N ASN A 122 -19.27 15.89 -17.30
CA ASN A 122 -20.13 15.35 -18.34
C ASN A 122 -19.54 14.11 -19.05
N GLN A 123 -18.23 13.86 -18.93
CA GLN A 123 -17.51 12.73 -19.50
C GLN A 123 -17.15 11.67 -18.44
N LEU A 124 -17.72 11.74 -17.25
CA LEU A 124 -17.36 10.85 -16.14
C LEU A 124 -17.46 9.38 -16.51
N ASN A 125 -18.57 8.96 -17.11
CA ASN A 125 -18.77 7.56 -17.48
C ASN A 125 -17.80 7.09 -18.57
N ASP A 126 -17.46 7.95 -19.53
CA ASP A 126 -16.50 7.63 -20.60
C ASP A 126 -15.08 7.46 -20.01
N ARG A 127 -14.70 8.33 -19.06
CA ARG A 127 -13.43 8.24 -18.37
C ARG A 127 -13.31 7.01 -17.48
N ILE A 128 -14.38 6.65 -16.78
CA ILE A 128 -14.48 5.41 -16.01
C ILE A 128 -14.28 4.21 -16.95
N ALA A 129 -15.02 4.15 -18.05
CA ALA A 129 -14.92 3.06 -19.01
C ALA A 129 -13.50 2.95 -19.61
N TYR A 130 -12.92 4.09 -19.95
CA TYR A 130 -11.55 4.15 -20.49
C TYR A 130 -10.52 3.57 -19.52
N ILE A 131 -10.49 4.05 -18.27
CA ILE A 131 -9.53 3.57 -17.26
C ILE A 131 -9.79 2.09 -16.91
N ASN A 132 -11.04 1.66 -16.75
CA ASN A 132 -11.37 0.26 -16.53
C ASN A 132 -10.83 -0.64 -17.65
N GLN A 133 -10.95 -0.22 -18.90
CA GLN A 133 -10.39 -0.96 -20.04
C GLN A 133 -8.86 -1.09 -19.94
N LEU A 134 -8.16 -0.02 -19.58
CA LEU A 134 -6.70 -0.04 -19.40
C LEU A 134 -6.27 -0.95 -18.24
N LEU A 135 -7.06 -1.02 -17.17
CA LEU A 135 -6.74 -1.82 -15.98
C LEU A 135 -7.08 -3.31 -16.11
N THR A 136 -7.92 -3.68 -17.06
CA THR A 136 -8.36 -5.07 -17.26
C THR A 136 -7.20 -6.09 -17.34
N PRO A 137 -6.08 -5.84 -18.05
CA PRO A 137 -4.96 -6.78 -18.10
C PRO A 137 -4.24 -6.99 -16.75
N ILE A 138 -4.33 -6.01 -15.85
CA ILE A 138 -3.63 -6.02 -14.55
C ILE A 138 -4.51 -6.66 -13.47
N ILE A 139 -5.79 -6.29 -13.44
CA ILE A 139 -6.71 -6.61 -12.34
C ILE A 139 -7.64 -7.76 -12.72
N GLY A 140 -7.73 -8.12 -13.99
CA GLY A 140 -8.66 -9.12 -14.50
C GLY A 140 -9.97 -8.47 -15.00
N ASN A 141 -11.05 -9.26 -15.07
CA ASN A 141 -12.36 -8.82 -15.62
C ASN A 141 -13.22 -8.06 -14.59
N HIS A 142 -12.61 -7.28 -13.70
CA HIS A 142 -13.33 -6.50 -12.69
C HIS A 142 -13.51 -5.05 -13.16
N ASP A 143 -14.69 -4.52 -12.95
CA ASP A 143 -14.94 -3.07 -13.05
C ASP A 143 -14.33 -2.39 -11.84
N CYS A 144 -13.14 -1.81 -12.01
CA CYS A 144 -12.40 -1.15 -10.92
C CYS A 144 -13.10 0.11 -10.44
N PHE A 145 -13.68 0.87 -11.36
CA PHE A 145 -14.38 2.11 -11.03
C PHE A 145 -15.81 2.08 -11.54
N SER A 146 -16.72 2.63 -10.76
CA SER A 146 -18.13 2.80 -11.14
C SER A 146 -18.68 4.15 -10.68
N ASN A 147 -19.66 4.66 -11.43
CA ASN A 147 -20.33 5.91 -11.08
C ASN A 147 -21.33 5.68 -9.95
N ALA A 148 -21.01 6.17 -8.77
CA ALA A 148 -21.81 6.07 -7.56
C ALA A 148 -22.53 7.37 -7.18
N THR A 149 -22.64 8.34 -8.08
CA THR A 149 -23.21 9.68 -7.83
C THR A 149 -24.59 9.63 -7.16
N LYS A 150 -25.42 8.66 -7.50
CA LYS A 150 -26.74 8.47 -6.87
C LYS A 150 -26.66 8.19 -5.36
N ARG A 151 -25.50 7.73 -4.85
CA ARG A 151 -25.30 7.42 -3.43
C ARG A 151 -24.92 8.63 -2.57
N ILE A 152 -24.56 9.78 -3.15
CA ILE A 152 -24.11 10.99 -2.43
C ILE A 152 -25.04 11.32 -1.26
N LYS A 153 -26.35 11.38 -1.52
CA LYS A 153 -27.35 11.72 -0.49
C LYS A 153 -27.48 10.66 0.59
N SER A 154 -27.43 9.37 0.23
CA SER A 154 -27.63 8.26 1.17
C SER A 154 -26.46 8.08 2.14
N ILE A 155 -25.22 8.44 1.72
CA ILE A 155 -24.02 8.41 2.58
C ILE A 155 -23.77 9.74 3.30
N GLY A 156 -24.68 10.70 3.19
CA GLY A 156 -24.62 11.97 3.93
C GLY A 156 -23.64 13.01 3.39
N LEU A 157 -23.06 12.81 2.22
CA LEU A 157 -22.16 13.79 1.61
C LEU A 157 -22.94 15.01 1.12
N LYS A 158 -22.35 16.20 1.30
CA LYS A 158 -22.87 17.49 0.86
C LYS A 158 -21.80 18.22 0.06
N LYS A 159 -22.22 19.02 -0.92
CA LYS A 159 -21.33 19.85 -1.75
C LYS A 159 -20.46 19.09 -2.75
N PHE A 160 -20.75 17.83 -3.02
CA PHE A 160 -20.11 17.06 -4.08
C PHE A 160 -21.08 16.82 -5.22
N ASP A 161 -20.59 16.88 -6.45
CA ASP A 161 -21.39 16.76 -7.66
C ASP A 161 -21.37 15.32 -8.20
N HIS A 162 -20.26 14.62 -8.00
CA HIS A 162 -20.06 13.26 -8.46
C HIS A 162 -19.39 12.39 -7.42
N LEU A 163 -19.63 11.10 -7.50
CA LEU A 163 -19.03 10.08 -6.64
C LEU A 163 -18.63 8.88 -7.49
N ILE A 164 -17.41 8.45 -7.32
CA ILE A 164 -16.87 7.25 -7.94
C ILE A 164 -16.67 6.22 -6.85
N PHE A 165 -16.94 4.96 -7.14
CA PHE A 165 -16.72 3.84 -6.23
C PHE A 165 -15.74 2.86 -6.83
N ASN A 166 -14.77 2.42 -6.03
CA ASN A 166 -13.84 1.35 -6.33
C ASN A 166 -14.03 0.22 -5.30
N PRO A 167 -14.57 -0.95 -5.70
CA PRO A 167 -14.81 -2.07 -4.78
C PRO A 167 -13.53 -2.79 -4.34
N LEU A 168 -12.39 -2.55 -4.99
CA LEU A 168 -11.13 -3.24 -4.74
C LEU A 168 -10.23 -2.52 -3.73
N GLU A 169 -10.64 -1.36 -3.26
CA GLU A 169 -9.97 -0.65 -2.19
C GLU A 169 -10.41 -1.15 -0.81
N ALA A 170 -9.56 -0.93 0.18
CA ALA A 170 -9.82 -1.35 1.54
C ALA A 170 -9.27 -0.33 2.54
N GLY A 171 -9.81 -0.35 3.75
CA GLY A 171 -9.19 0.26 4.92
C GLY A 171 -8.21 -0.70 5.58
N ILE A 172 -7.12 -0.19 6.14
CA ILE A 172 -6.13 -1.00 6.86
C ILE A 172 -5.60 -0.26 8.08
N HIS A 173 -5.39 -0.98 9.16
CA HIS A 173 -4.75 -0.40 10.34
C HIS A 173 -3.22 -0.41 10.18
N SER A 174 -2.65 0.68 9.69
CA SER A 174 -1.23 0.81 9.37
C SER A 174 -0.29 0.44 10.52
N GLY A 175 -0.67 0.77 11.75
CA GLY A 175 0.11 0.40 12.95
C GLY A 175 0.14 -1.10 13.18
N LYS A 176 -0.99 -1.80 13.02
CA LYS A 176 -1.06 -3.25 13.12
C LYS A 176 -0.28 -3.93 11.99
N LEU A 177 -0.38 -3.41 10.76
CA LEU A 177 0.42 -3.92 9.64
C LEU A 177 1.91 -3.83 9.92
N VAL A 178 2.40 -2.68 10.39
CA VAL A 178 3.82 -2.50 10.72
C VAL A 178 4.24 -3.42 11.87
N SER A 179 3.40 -3.59 12.89
CA SER A 179 3.67 -4.51 14.00
C SER A 179 3.78 -5.96 13.51
N ALA A 180 2.76 -6.44 12.80
CA ALA A 180 2.73 -7.80 12.26
C ALA A 180 3.93 -8.09 11.32
N LEU A 181 4.27 -7.11 10.48
CA LEU A 181 5.43 -7.22 9.60
C LEU A 181 6.76 -7.23 10.38
N THR A 182 6.85 -6.46 11.47
CA THR A 182 8.01 -6.45 12.37
C THR A 182 8.20 -7.82 13.04
N ASP A 183 7.12 -8.42 13.49
CA ASP A 183 7.16 -9.75 14.12
C ASP A 183 7.57 -10.81 13.10
N LEU A 184 7.01 -10.77 11.89
CA LEU A 184 7.40 -11.67 10.80
C LEU A 184 8.90 -11.53 10.44
N VAL A 185 9.44 -10.32 10.42
CA VAL A 185 10.87 -10.05 10.18
C VAL A 185 11.74 -10.70 11.27
N LYS A 186 11.35 -10.56 12.55
CA LYS A 186 12.04 -11.17 13.69
C LYS A 186 11.99 -12.70 13.64
N GLU A 187 10.83 -13.29 13.29
CA GLU A 187 10.66 -14.74 13.10
C GLU A 187 11.61 -15.31 12.03
N LYS A 188 11.98 -14.51 11.03
CA LYS A 188 12.97 -14.87 10.01
C LYS A 188 14.41 -14.69 10.46
N GLY A 189 14.65 -14.39 11.75
CA GLY A 189 15.98 -14.21 12.32
C GLY A 189 16.68 -12.91 11.91
N ILE A 190 15.91 -11.91 11.48
CA ILE A 190 16.44 -10.57 11.16
C ILE A 190 16.40 -9.73 12.44
N ARG A 191 17.52 -9.11 12.78
CA ARG A 191 17.64 -8.23 13.96
C ARG A 191 17.08 -6.84 13.64
N ILE A 192 16.46 -6.20 14.65
CA ILE A 192 16.02 -4.81 14.58
C ILE A 192 16.57 -4.08 15.79
#